data_2c03c058ac1a662b07d122a7bad93938
#
_entry.id   2c03c058ac1a662b07d122a7bad93938
#
_cell.length_a   1.000
_cell.length_b   1.000
_cell.length_c   1.000
_cell.angle_alpha   90.00
_cell.angle_beta   90.00
_cell.angle_gamma   90.00
#
_symmetry.space_group_name_H-M   'P 1'
#
loop_
_entity.id
_entity.type
_entity.pdbx_description
1 polymer ?
#
loop_
_entity_poly.entity_id
_entity_poly.type
_entity_poly.pdbx_seq_one_letter_code
_entity_poly.pdbx_strand_id
1 'polypeptide(L)'
;MVNKPFKALFASLLVVLIGCSSPSAVEEGDGHPDLDEQLTALITLDGQRRLENFMLPESDDFAAIPQDPRNPLNAEKVMLGKLLFHEPALSAATLYEQQAGTFSCATCHHAAAGFEAGAARSIGEGGSGWGTRGEARRPDPSILPADVDTPGLKSQSILNKAYQRLLMFSGAAGNGGPNEGLDDRWSAHPDAAANDLGYLGMESQAVAALGKHRMFEASTADQLIHTHETYDGLWTSVWGDQPVTAERIGLTIAAWERTVFANRAPFQRWLRGESTAMSLQEKRGALVFFDPQSRCTECHTGPSLSSMAFYALGMPDMAGAPPDPGRGGLTGREEDRFTYKVPQLYNLSDASFLGHGSTFRSIRDVVDYYVNAVPAVNLPPGRVTDQFQPLVLSDQQIEDLIAFLETALNDPDLDRYQPESVPSGGCIPANDPASRRDLGCD
;
A
#
# COMPACT_ATOMS: atom_id res chain seq x y z
N MET A 1 -54.63 -5.90 95.42
CA MET A 1 -53.20 -6.18 95.41
C MET A 1 -52.58 -5.44 94.26
N VAL A 2 -51.74 -4.52 94.62
CA VAL A 2 -51.44 -3.30 93.83
C VAL A 2 -50.18 -3.58 92.98
N ASN A 3 -50.27 -3.35 91.69
CA ASN A 3 -49.09 -3.31 90.86
C ASN A 3 -48.88 -1.87 90.32
N LYS A 4 -47.75 -1.29 90.66
CA LYS A 4 -47.32 0.00 90.13
C LYS A 4 -46.45 -0.24 88.92
N PRO A 5 -46.54 0.61 87.88
CA PRO A 5 -45.71 0.50 86.66
C PRO A 5 -44.35 1.18 86.84
N PHE A 6 -43.34 0.56 86.30
CA PHE A 6 -41.99 1.11 86.14
C PHE A 6 -41.92 2.07 84.94
N LYS A 7 -41.40 3.29 85.15
CA LYS A 7 -41.10 4.24 84.11
C LYS A 7 -39.75 3.89 83.49
N ALA A 8 -39.74 3.63 82.24
CA ALA A 8 -38.50 3.49 81.45
C ALA A 8 -38.05 4.89 80.98
N LEU A 9 -36.80 5.21 81.26
CA LEU A 9 -36.11 6.42 80.84
C LEU A 9 -35.54 6.14 79.47
N PHE A 10 -35.96 6.87 78.42
CA PHE A 10 -35.34 6.85 77.10
C PHE A 10 -34.13 7.79 77.12
N ALA A 11 -32.93 7.22 77.03
CA ALA A 11 -31.70 7.99 76.76
C ALA A 11 -31.52 8.06 75.26
N SER A 12 -31.68 9.24 74.73
CA SER A 12 -31.38 9.55 73.29
C SER A 12 -29.89 9.53 73.06
N LEU A 13 -29.42 8.52 72.32
CA LEU A 13 -28.04 8.41 71.87
C LEU A 13 -27.90 9.19 70.56
N LEU A 14 -27.22 10.33 70.63
CA LEU A 14 -26.87 11.17 69.49
C LEU A 14 -25.70 10.47 68.72
N VAL A 15 -25.96 9.83 67.59
CA VAL A 15 -24.93 9.27 66.71
C VAL A 15 -24.41 10.41 65.87
N VAL A 16 -23.19 10.90 66.17
CA VAL A 16 -22.42 11.77 65.31
C VAL A 16 -21.84 10.95 64.18
N LEU A 17 -22.40 11.02 62.97
CA LEU A 17 -21.81 10.50 61.75
C LEU A 17 -20.60 11.36 61.39
N ILE A 18 -19.40 10.88 61.72
CA ILE A 18 -18.15 11.40 61.16
C ILE A 18 -18.09 10.89 59.71
N GLY A 19 -18.36 11.77 58.78
CA GLY A 19 -18.13 11.52 57.37
C GLY A 19 -16.64 11.29 57.13
N CYS A 20 -16.26 10.05 56.85
CA CYS A 20 -14.98 9.76 56.22
C CYS A 20 -15.02 10.30 54.78
N SER A 21 -14.48 11.47 54.58
CA SER A 21 -14.07 11.94 53.26
C SER A 21 -12.94 11.03 52.81
N SER A 22 -13.20 10.20 51.82
CA SER A 22 -12.14 9.48 51.08
C SER A 22 -11.17 10.55 50.53
N PRO A 23 -9.85 10.41 50.76
CA PRO A 23 -8.91 11.26 50.07
C PRO A 23 -9.13 11.04 48.59
N SER A 24 -9.41 12.13 47.87
CA SER A 24 -9.27 12.18 46.39
C SER A 24 -7.88 11.64 46.10
N ALA A 25 -7.82 10.54 45.34
CA ALA A 25 -6.57 10.09 44.75
C ALA A 25 -6.08 11.30 43.91
N VAL A 26 -5.09 12.00 44.43
CA VAL A 26 -4.19 12.82 43.62
C VAL A 26 -3.51 11.79 42.77
N GLU A 27 -3.87 11.71 41.50
CA GLU A 27 -3.01 11.10 40.49
C GLU A 27 -1.68 11.86 40.61
N GLU A 28 -0.73 11.25 41.33
CA GLU A 28 0.67 11.62 41.17
C GLU A 28 0.96 11.42 39.68
N GLY A 29 1.01 12.50 38.94
CA GLY A 29 1.53 12.48 37.59
C GLY A 29 2.95 11.92 37.70
N ASP A 30 3.09 10.65 37.34
CA ASP A 30 4.39 10.03 37.13
C ASP A 30 5.15 11.00 36.24
N GLY A 31 6.30 11.48 36.68
CA GLY A 31 7.14 12.44 35.98
C GLY A 31 7.77 11.88 34.69
N HIS A 32 7.07 10.93 34.06
CA HIS A 32 7.38 10.40 32.76
C HIS A 32 6.63 11.21 31.68
N PRO A 33 7.32 11.65 30.62
CA PRO A 33 6.66 12.31 29.49
C PRO A 33 5.54 11.42 28.94
N ASP A 34 4.42 12.01 28.57
CA ASP A 34 3.34 11.30 27.88
C ASP A 34 3.89 10.61 26.60
N LEU A 35 3.31 9.47 26.20
CA LEU A 35 3.74 8.72 25.02
C LEU A 35 3.74 9.59 23.75
N ASP A 36 2.82 10.55 23.64
CA ASP A 36 2.78 11.48 22.52
C ASP A 36 3.99 12.42 22.50
N GLU A 37 4.41 12.93 23.65
CA GLU A 37 5.61 13.74 23.80
C GLU A 37 6.87 12.92 23.47
N GLN A 38 6.95 11.69 23.99
CA GLN A 38 8.08 10.78 23.71
C GLN A 38 8.18 10.47 22.24
N LEU A 39 7.06 10.12 21.58
CA LEU A 39 7.03 9.77 20.16
C LEU A 39 7.37 10.98 19.29
N THR A 40 6.84 12.16 19.62
CA THR A 40 7.18 13.42 18.95
C THR A 40 8.68 13.72 19.06
N ALA A 41 9.24 13.62 20.27
CA ALA A 41 10.67 13.84 20.49
C ALA A 41 11.54 12.85 19.71
N LEU A 42 11.13 11.58 19.64
CA LEU A 42 11.86 10.54 18.95
C LEU A 42 11.83 10.71 17.42
N ILE A 43 10.68 11.05 16.84
CA ILE A 43 10.56 11.32 15.40
C ILE A 43 11.41 12.54 15.02
N THR A 44 11.52 13.54 15.88
CA THR A 44 12.25 14.80 15.61
C THR A 44 13.65 14.83 16.18
N LEU A 45 14.16 13.73 16.70
CA LEU A 45 15.41 13.62 17.48
C LEU A 45 16.65 14.19 16.77
N ASP A 46 16.75 14.02 15.44
CA ASP A 46 17.91 14.50 14.67
C ASP A 46 17.84 16.01 14.33
N GLY A 47 16.79 16.72 14.74
CA GLY A 47 16.57 18.13 14.47
C GLY A 47 16.31 18.46 12.98
N GLN A 48 16.40 17.49 12.10
CA GLN A 48 16.13 17.63 10.66
C GLN A 48 14.76 17.09 10.28
N ARG A 49 14.27 16.06 11.00
CA ARG A 49 12.94 15.50 10.80
C ARG A 49 11.90 16.33 11.54
N ARG A 50 10.73 16.46 10.93
CA ARG A 50 9.53 17.05 11.49
C ARG A 50 8.38 16.08 11.31
N LEU A 51 7.31 16.20 12.09
CA LEU A 51 6.12 15.36 11.93
C LEU A 51 5.54 15.48 10.51
N GLU A 52 5.59 16.67 9.93
CA GLU A 52 5.12 16.94 8.55
C GLU A 52 5.86 16.13 7.49
N ASN A 53 7.10 15.69 7.77
CA ASN A 53 7.85 14.82 6.84
C ASN A 53 7.25 13.42 6.69
N PHE A 54 6.33 13.03 7.57
CA PHE A 54 5.61 11.75 7.53
C PHE A 54 4.14 11.90 7.17
N MET A 55 3.64 13.13 7.01
CA MET A 55 2.25 13.37 6.66
C MET A 55 1.98 13.11 5.19
N LEU A 56 0.90 12.40 4.93
CA LEU A 56 0.30 12.26 3.60
C LEU A 56 -0.70 13.40 3.38
N PRO A 57 -0.82 13.96 2.17
CA PRO A 57 -1.78 15.02 1.88
C PRO A 57 -3.21 14.48 1.79
N GLU A 58 -4.17 15.38 1.70
CA GLU A 58 -5.51 15.00 1.24
C GLU A 58 -5.48 14.65 -0.25
N SER A 59 -6.32 13.69 -0.64
CA SER A 59 -6.31 13.12 -1.99
C SER A 59 -6.78 14.09 -3.10
N ASP A 60 -7.41 15.19 -2.71
CA ASP A 60 -7.89 16.26 -3.58
C ASP A 60 -7.05 17.55 -3.46
N ASP A 61 -6.06 17.58 -2.59
CA ASP A 61 -5.07 18.68 -2.54
C ASP A 61 -3.96 18.45 -3.57
N PHE A 62 -4.31 18.62 -4.84
CA PHE A 62 -3.40 18.36 -5.96
C PHE A 62 -2.12 19.21 -5.92
N ALA A 63 -2.13 20.35 -5.22
CA ALA A 63 -0.96 21.19 -5.08
C ALA A 63 0.07 20.61 -4.11
N ALA A 64 -0.37 19.86 -3.10
CA ALA A 64 0.49 19.19 -2.13
C ALA A 64 1.01 17.82 -2.61
N ILE A 65 0.39 17.23 -3.64
CA ILE A 65 0.76 15.91 -4.15
C ILE A 65 1.98 15.99 -5.06
N PRO A 66 3.06 15.23 -4.80
CA PRO A 66 4.18 15.11 -5.74
C PRO A 66 3.70 14.59 -7.10
N GLN A 67 4.02 15.31 -8.17
CA GLN A 67 3.55 15.00 -9.53
C GLN A 67 4.63 15.25 -10.59
N ASP A 68 4.50 14.62 -11.75
CA ASP A 68 5.34 14.94 -12.91
C ASP A 68 4.87 16.29 -13.51
N PRO A 69 5.76 17.27 -13.69
CA PRO A 69 5.39 18.57 -14.27
C PRO A 69 4.76 18.46 -15.68
N ARG A 70 5.02 17.37 -16.40
CA ARG A 70 4.46 17.10 -17.74
C ARG A 70 3.11 16.38 -17.69
N ASN A 71 2.69 15.93 -16.49
CA ASN A 71 1.40 15.30 -16.25
C ASN A 71 0.70 15.92 -15.03
N PRO A 72 0.38 17.24 -15.06
CA PRO A 72 -0.22 17.92 -13.93
C PRO A 72 -1.60 17.35 -13.59
N LEU A 73 -1.89 17.27 -12.28
CA LEU A 73 -3.15 16.79 -11.73
C LEU A 73 -4.26 17.84 -11.90
N ASN A 74 -5.45 17.37 -12.23
CA ASN A 74 -6.71 18.09 -12.09
C ASN A 74 -7.85 17.10 -11.84
N ALA A 75 -9.01 17.60 -11.41
CA ALA A 75 -10.13 16.76 -10.96
C ALA A 75 -10.68 15.86 -12.09
N GLU A 76 -10.80 16.39 -13.30
CA GLU A 76 -11.33 15.66 -14.45
C GLU A 76 -10.39 14.54 -14.88
N LYS A 77 -9.07 14.78 -14.90
CA LYS A 77 -8.06 13.76 -15.21
C LYS A 77 -8.02 12.68 -14.15
N VAL A 78 -8.07 13.05 -12.89
CA VAL A 78 -8.10 12.10 -11.76
C VAL A 78 -9.36 11.24 -11.83
N MET A 79 -10.53 11.84 -12.11
CA MET A 79 -11.78 11.09 -12.25
C MET A 79 -11.72 10.13 -13.45
N LEU A 80 -11.26 10.59 -14.60
CA LEU A 80 -11.08 9.74 -15.78
C LEU A 80 -10.11 8.59 -15.49
N GLY A 81 -9.00 8.87 -14.81
CA GLY A 81 -8.02 7.86 -14.40
C GLY A 81 -8.59 6.82 -13.45
N LYS A 82 -9.40 7.25 -12.48
CA LYS A 82 -10.13 6.35 -11.57
C LYS A 82 -11.00 5.36 -12.34
N LEU A 83 -11.79 5.85 -13.29
CA LEU A 83 -12.66 5.02 -14.10
C LEU A 83 -11.87 4.06 -14.99
N LEU A 84 -10.84 4.55 -15.69
CA LEU A 84 -10.01 3.74 -16.60
C LEU A 84 -9.21 2.65 -15.87
N PHE A 85 -8.71 2.93 -14.67
CA PHE A 85 -8.02 1.93 -13.86
C PHE A 85 -8.93 0.74 -13.50
N HIS A 86 -10.22 0.99 -13.30
CA HIS A 86 -11.21 -0.02 -12.96
C HIS A 86 -11.97 -0.59 -14.17
N GLU A 87 -11.70 -0.11 -15.39
CA GLU A 87 -12.45 -0.44 -16.61
C GLU A 87 -12.02 -1.77 -17.24
N PRO A 88 -12.80 -2.85 -17.14
CA PRO A 88 -12.43 -4.12 -17.77
C PRO A 88 -12.43 -4.04 -19.30
N ALA A 89 -13.31 -3.22 -19.91
CA ALA A 89 -13.39 -3.08 -21.36
C ALA A 89 -12.11 -2.52 -21.99
N LEU A 90 -11.20 -1.95 -21.18
CA LEU A 90 -9.87 -1.51 -21.63
C LEU A 90 -8.96 -2.70 -21.97
N SER A 91 -9.18 -3.91 -21.39
CA SER A 91 -8.37 -5.09 -21.66
C SER A 91 -8.77 -5.72 -23.00
N ALA A 92 -8.19 -5.22 -24.10
CA ALA A 92 -8.61 -5.53 -25.48
C ALA A 92 -7.55 -6.18 -26.36
N ALA A 93 -6.25 -6.09 -25.99
CA ALA A 93 -5.14 -6.67 -26.77
C ALA A 93 -4.82 -8.12 -26.36
N THR A 94 -5.85 -8.85 -25.92
CA THR A 94 -5.72 -10.22 -25.36
C THR A 94 -5.34 -11.25 -26.43
N LEU A 95 -4.63 -12.30 -26.00
CA LEU A 95 -4.30 -13.44 -26.87
C LEU A 95 -5.53 -14.30 -27.17
N TYR A 96 -6.51 -14.30 -26.27
CA TYR A 96 -7.73 -15.08 -26.38
C TYR A 96 -8.94 -14.14 -26.38
N GLU A 97 -9.74 -14.19 -27.44
CA GLU A 97 -10.90 -13.29 -27.63
C GLU A 97 -11.87 -13.31 -26.42
N GLN A 98 -12.09 -14.50 -25.82
CA GLN A 98 -12.96 -14.64 -24.65
C GLN A 98 -12.40 -14.00 -23.36
N GLN A 99 -11.16 -13.56 -23.37
CA GLN A 99 -10.54 -12.86 -22.25
C GLN A 99 -10.62 -11.33 -22.39
N ALA A 100 -10.99 -10.83 -23.56
CA ALA A 100 -11.19 -9.40 -23.77
C ALA A 100 -12.32 -8.87 -22.87
N GLY A 101 -12.07 -7.75 -22.19
CA GLY A 101 -13.03 -7.15 -21.28
C GLY A 101 -13.24 -7.90 -19.95
N THR A 102 -12.35 -8.83 -19.57
CA THR A 102 -12.52 -9.65 -18.35
C THR A 102 -11.71 -9.18 -17.15
N PHE A 103 -10.71 -8.33 -17.32
CA PHE A 103 -9.83 -7.84 -16.26
C PHE A 103 -9.50 -6.35 -16.44
N SER A 104 -9.05 -5.74 -15.36
CA SER A 104 -8.61 -4.33 -15.31
C SER A 104 -7.36 -4.21 -14.44
N CYS A 105 -6.81 -3.01 -14.26
CA CYS A 105 -5.72 -2.79 -13.29
C CYS A 105 -6.19 -3.17 -11.88
N ALA A 106 -7.45 -2.87 -11.54
CA ALA A 106 -8.05 -3.21 -10.26
C ALA A 106 -8.14 -4.72 -9.99
N THR A 107 -8.06 -5.58 -11.01
CA THR A 107 -8.04 -7.03 -10.81
C THR A 107 -6.81 -7.49 -10.02
N CYS A 108 -5.68 -6.78 -10.17
CA CYS A 108 -4.42 -7.09 -9.47
C CYS A 108 -4.07 -6.05 -8.40
N HIS A 109 -4.78 -4.91 -8.36
CA HIS A 109 -4.57 -3.82 -7.43
C HIS A 109 -5.92 -3.28 -6.93
N HIS A 110 -6.50 -3.91 -5.89
CA HIS A 110 -7.84 -3.55 -5.41
C HIS A 110 -7.87 -3.18 -3.93
N ALA A 111 -8.80 -2.31 -3.56
CA ALA A 111 -8.90 -1.72 -2.23
C ALA A 111 -9.00 -2.78 -1.12
N ALA A 112 -9.80 -3.83 -1.31
CA ALA A 112 -10.00 -4.89 -0.32
C ALA A 112 -8.71 -5.68 0.04
N ALA A 113 -7.63 -5.54 -0.74
CA ALA A 113 -6.32 -6.13 -0.47
C ALA A 113 -5.22 -5.05 -0.32
N GLY A 114 -5.55 -3.84 0.15
CA GLY A 114 -4.59 -2.76 0.31
C GLY A 114 -3.98 -2.29 -1.02
N PHE A 115 -4.76 -2.37 -2.09
CA PHE A 115 -4.33 -2.12 -3.47
C PHE A 115 -3.17 -3.03 -3.94
N GLU A 116 -3.15 -4.24 -3.42
CA GLU A 116 -2.38 -5.38 -3.92
C GLU A 116 -3.33 -6.47 -4.46
N ALA A 117 -2.80 -7.61 -4.89
CA ALA A 117 -3.61 -8.77 -5.21
C ALA A 117 -3.93 -9.59 -3.94
N GLY A 118 -5.16 -10.10 -3.80
CA GLY A 118 -5.54 -10.98 -2.70
C GLY A 118 -4.95 -12.39 -2.76
N ALA A 119 -4.27 -12.74 -3.87
CA ALA A 119 -3.59 -14.01 -4.09
C ALA A 119 -2.07 -13.85 -4.08
N ALA A 120 -1.33 -14.93 -3.81
CA ALA A 120 0.13 -14.94 -3.81
C ALA A 120 0.70 -14.49 -5.16
N ARG A 121 0.00 -14.81 -6.24
CA ARG A 121 0.33 -14.47 -7.61
C ARG A 121 -0.90 -13.85 -8.26
N SER A 122 -0.78 -12.63 -8.73
CA SER A 122 -1.83 -11.96 -9.49
C SER A 122 -1.98 -12.58 -10.88
N ILE A 123 -3.19 -12.51 -11.43
CA ILE A 123 -3.49 -13.02 -12.77
C ILE A 123 -4.33 -11.98 -13.49
N GLY A 124 -3.81 -11.43 -14.57
CA GLY A 124 -4.53 -10.60 -15.53
C GLY A 124 -5.31 -11.46 -16.53
N GLU A 125 -4.89 -11.45 -17.82
CA GLU A 125 -5.45 -12.35 -18.84
C GLU A 125 -5.23 -13.81 -18.47
N GLY A 126 -6.21 -14.64 -18.71
CA GLY A 126 -6.22 -16.06 -18.38
C GLY A 126 -6.55 -16.36 -16.92
N GLY A 127 -7.04 -15.36 -16.15
CA GLY A 127 -7.57 -15.55 -14.81
C GLY A 127 -9.08 -15.68 -14.80
N SER A 128 -9.61 -16.47 -13.85
CA SER A 128 -11.05 -16.67 -13.62
C SER A 128 -11.36 -16.81 -12.14
N GLY A 129 -12.53 -16.26 -11.70
CA GLY A 129 -12.99 -16.25 -10.32
C GLY A 129 -12.42 -15.11 -9.50
N TRP A 130 -13.06 -14.81 -8.37
CA TRP A 130 -12.69 -13.70 -7.53
C TRP A 130 -12.63 -14.07 -6.04
N GLY A 131 -13.72 -14.59 -5.47
CA GLY A 131 -13.91 -14.70 -4.02
C GLY A 131 -14.33 -13.38 -3.40
N THR A 132 -13.80 -13.05 -2.25
CA THR A 132 -14.10 -11.81 -1.53
C THR A 132 -13.03 -10.72 -1.69
N ARG A 133 -11.76 -11.14 -1.83
CA ARG A 133 -10.59 -10.25 -1.88
C ARG A 133 -9.61 -10.68 -2.99
N GLY A 134 -10.07 -11.32 -4.06
CA GLY A 134 -9.22 -11.83 -5.13
C GLY A 134 -8.53 -13.18 -4.83
N GLU A 135 -8.76 -13.74 -3.63
CA GLU A 135 -8.14 -14.99 -3.18
C GLU A 135 -8.57 -16.22 -3.95
N ALA A 136 -9.74 -16.18 -4.61
CA ALA A 136 -10.22 -17.29 -5.43
C ALA A 136 -9.80 -17.21 -6.90
N ARG A 137 -9.09 -16.17 -7.34
CA ARG A 137 -8.66 -16.05 -8.73
C ARG A 137 -7.63 -17.13 -9.09
N ARG A 138 -7.90 -17.89 -10.14
CA ARG A 138 -7.10 -19.02 -10.60
C ARG A 138 -6.90 -18.96 -12.11
N PRO A 139 -5.86 -19.63 -12.65
CA PRO A 139 -5.76 -19.79 -14.10
C PRO A 139 -7.02 -20.46 -14.68
N ASP A 140 -7.55 -19.90 -15.75
CA ASP A 140 -8.65 -20.48 -16.50
C ASP A 140 -8.13 -21.75 -17.22
N PRO A 141 -8.74 -22.93 -17.01
CA PRO A 141 -8.26 -24.17 -17.62
C PRO A 141 -8.36 -24.20 -19.14
N SER A 142 -9.08 -23.29 -19.77
CA SER A 142 -9.16 -23.16 -21.23
C SER A 142 -7.98 -22.39 -21.83
N ILE A 143 -7.14 -21.75 -21.00
CA ILE A 143 -5.99 -20.97 -21.42
C ILE A 143 -4.71 -21.77 -21.20
N LEU A 144 -3.80 -21.73 -22.16
CA LEU A 144 -2.50 -22.39 -22.01
C LEU A 144 -1.72 -21.79 -20.85
N PRO A 145 -1.12 -22.58 -19.96
CA PRO A 145 -0.39 -22.05 -18.79
C PRO A 145 0.72 -21.04 -19.13
N ALA A 146 1.33 -21.16 -20.32
CA ALA A 146 2.36 -20.23 -20.78
C ALA A 146 1.81 -18.87 -21.23
N ASP A 147 0.50 -18.79 -21.52
CA ASP A 147 -0.16 -17.59 -22.02
C ASP A 147 -0.88 -16.82 -20.90
N VAL A 148 -0.98 -17.42 -19.72
CA VAL A 148 -1.56 -16.74 -18.53
C VAL A 148 -0.67 -15.57 -18.15
N ASP A 149 -1.28 -14.37 -18.08
CA ASP A 149 -0.58 -13.16 -17.63
C ASP A 149 -0.42 -13.16 -16.11
N THR A 150 0.76 -13.54 -15.67
CA THR A 150 1.12 -13.59 -14.25
C THR A 150 2.56 -13.13 -14.04
N PRO A 151 2.81 -12.22 -13.10
CA PRO A 151 4.17 -11.74 -12.82
C PRO A 151 5.00 -12.79 -12.06
N GLY A 152 6.33 -12.67 -12.18
CA GLY A 152 7.30 -13.45 -11.40
C GLY A 152 7.45 -13.00 -9.95
N LEU A 153 7.03 -11.78 -9.65
CA LEU A 153 7.05 -11.17 -8.32
C LEU A 153 5.65 -10.74 -7.89
N LYS A 154 5.47 -10.51 -6.60
CA LYS A 154 4.23 -10.01 -6.01
C LYS A 154 3.82 -8.67 -6.64
N SER A 155 2.52 -8.47 -6.90
CA SER A 155 1.97 -7.16 -7.24
C SER A 155 2.09 -6.22 -6.04
N GLN A 156 2.75 -5.08 -6.24
CA GLN A 156 2.94 -4.08 -5.19
C GLN A 156 1.69 -3.24 -5.00
N SER A 157 1.41 -2.83 -3.77
CA SER A 157 0.40 -1.82 -3.52
C SER A 157 0.68 -0.54 -4.30
N ILE A 158 -0.38 0.10 -4.82
CA ILE A 158 -0.30 1.44 -5.41
C ILE A 158 -0.41 2.55 -4.37
N LEU A 159 -0.71 2.23 -3.09
CA LEU A 159 -0.82 3.22 -2.02
C LEU A 159 0.46 4.04 -1.88
N ASN A 160 0.29 5.36 -1.71
CA ASN A 160 1.35 6.32 -1.39
C ASN A 160 2.47 6.42 -2.45
N LYS A 161 2.24 5.90 -3.66
CA LYS A 161 3.28 5.84 -4.71
C LYS A 161 3.68 7.21 -5.26
N ALA A 162 2.89 8.26 -5.06
CA ALA A 162 3.26 9.62 -5.46
C ALA A 162 4.62 10.06 -4.88
N TYR A 163 5.01 9.52 -3.71
CA TYR A 163 6.30 9.79 -3.05
C TYR A 163 7.45 8.92 -3.57
N GLN A 164 7.19 8.01 -4.50
CA GLN A 164 8.21 7.12 -5.04
C GLN A 164 8.57 7.52 -6.47
N ARG A 165 9.82 7.96 -6.65
CA ARG A 165 10.34 8.38 -7.95
C ARG A 165 10.53 7.21 -8.93
N LEU A 166 10.90 6.05 -8.40
CA LEU A 166 11.05 4.80 -9.13
C LEU A 166 10.07 3.76 -8.60
N LEU A 167 9.45 3.02 -9.50
CA LEU A 167 8.52 1.94 -9.16
C LEU A 167 9.09 0.58 -9.52
N MET A 168 8.37 -0.48 -9.20
CA MET A 168 8.77 -1.89 -9.20
C MET A 168 9.79 -2.21 -8.09
N PHE A 169 9.93 -3.49 -7.74
CA PHE A 169 10.93 -3.95 -6.77
C PHE A 169 12.36 -3.71 -7.24
N SER A 170 12.60 -3.80 -8.54
CA SER A 170 13.90 -3.47 -9.17
C SER A 170 14.14 -1.97 -9.33
N GLY A 171 13.11 -1.13 -9.14
CA GLY A 171 13.16 0.29 -9.49
C GLY A 171 13.17 0.55 -10.99
N ALA A 172 12.69 -0.40 -11.81
CA ALA A 172 12.82 -0.34 -13.27
C ALA A 172 12.02 0.80 -13.90
N ALA A 173 10.81 1.11 -13.39
CA ALA A 173 9.99 2.17 -13.94
C ALA A 173 10.38 3.54 -13.39
N GLY A 174 10.65 4.48 -14.26
CA GLY A 174 11.01 5.86 -13.97
C GLY A 174 12.38 6.28 -14.46
N ASN A 175 12.46 7.53 -14.91
CA ASN A 175 13.70 8.14 -15.39
C ASN A 175 14.39 8.95 -14.27
N GLY A 176 15.72 9.02 -14.32
CA GLY A 176 16.55 9.82 -13.42
C GLY A 176 16.86 9.15 -12.07
N GLY A 177 17.61 9.89 -11.22
CA GLY A 177 18.10 9.39 -9.94
C GLY A 177 18.93 8.11 -10.09
N PRO A 178 18.64 7.01 -9.36
CA PRO A 178 19.37 5.76 -9.50
C PRO A 178 19.33 5.13 -10.91
N ASN A 179 18.45 5.58 -11.80
CA ASN A 179 18.36 5.10 -13.18
C ASN A 179 19.10 5.99 -14.20
N GLU A 180 19.78 7.05 -13.76
CA GLU A 180 20.61 7.87 -14.65
C GLU A 180 21.70 7.04 -15.34
N GLY A 181 21.82 7.20 -16.67
CA GLY A 181 22.80 6.48 -17.48
C GLY A 181 22.49 5.01 -17.73
N LEU A 182 21.21 4.58 -17.57
CA LEU A 182 20.74 3.24 -17.89
C LEU A 182 19.90 3.21 -19.20
N ASP A 183 19.96 4.27 -20.00
CA ASP A 183 19.12 4.43 -21.21
C ASP A 183 19.29 3.27 -22.21
N ASP A 184 20.49 2.73 -22.33
CA ASP A 184 20.81 1.57 -23.17
C ASP A 184 20.22 0.25 -22.65
N ARG A 185 19.71 0.23 -21.43
CA ARG A 185 19.12 -0.95 -20.78
C ARG A 185 17.59 -1.00 -20.85
N TRP A 186 16.93 0.13 -21.08
CA TRP A 186 15.47 0.22 -20.95
C TRP A 186 14.74 -0.65 -21.97
N SER A 187 15.19 -0.67 -23.23
CA SER A 187 14.57 -1.47 -24.29
C SER A 187 14.62 -3.00 -24.03
N ALA A 188 15.59 -3.44 -23.22
CA ALA A 188 15.75 -4.85 -22.87
C ALA A 188 14.93 -5.27 -21.63
N HIS A 189 14.33 -4.32 -20.91
CA HIS A 189 13.59 -4.60 -19.68
C HIS A 189 12.13 -4.15 -19.80
N PRO A 190 11.15 -5.09 -19.79
CA PRO A 190 9.74 -4.77 -20.06
C PRO A 190 9.17 -3.66 -19.15
N ASP A 191 9.58 -3.62 -17.87
CA ASP A 191 9.09 -2.62 -16.91
C ASP A 191 9.76 -1.25 -17.08
N ALA A 192 10.81 -1.15 -17.88
CA ALA A 192 11.52 0.10 -18.17
C ALA A 192 11.22 0.64 -19.59
N ALA A 193 10.43 -0.07 -20.39
CA ALA A 193 10.21 0.26 -21.80
C ALA A 193 9.63 1.65 -22.04
N ALA A 194 8.89 2.22 -21.09
CA ALA A 194 8.32 3.56 -21.19
C ALA A 194 9.23 4.66 -20.60
N ASN A 195 10.41 4.33 -20.08
CA ASN A 195 11.32 5.33 -19.50
C ASN A 195 11.86 6.31 -20.57
N ASP A 196 11.97 5.87 -21.83
CA ASP A 196 12.36 6.73 -22.98
C ASP A 196 11.44 7.94 -23.16
N LEU A 197 10.20 7.86 -22.67
CA LEU A 197 9.28 8.99 -22.65
C LEU A 197 9.71 10.07 -21.63
N GLY A 198 10.63 9.73 -20.74
CA GLY A 198 11.25 10.63 -19.77
C GLY A 198 10.41 10.95 -18.54
N TYR A 199 9.25 10.32 -18.34
CA TYR A 199 8.35 10.54 -17.19
C TYR A 199 8.91 9.96 -15.87
N LEU A 200 8.30 10.38 -14.75
CA LEU A 200 8.52 9.76 -13.44
C LEU A 200 7.93 8.35 -13.38
N GLY A 201 8.28 7.62 -12.34
CA GLY A 201 7.97 6.19 -12.22
C GLY A 201 6.51 5.81 -12.36
N MET A 202 5.60 6.62 -11.85
CA MET A 202 4.16 6.36 -11.92
C MET A 202 3.66 6.38 -13.36
N GLU A 203 3.98 7.43 -14.09
CA GLU A 203 3.61 7.59 -15.48
C GLU A 203 4.26 6.52 -16.36
N SER A 204 5.58 6.31 -16.21
CA SER A 204 6.30 5.28 -16.97
C SER A 204 5.73 3.88 -16.71
N GLN A 205 5.41 3.56 -15.46
CA GLN A 205 4.83 2.26 -15.11
C GLN A 205 3.43 2.08 -15.70
N ALA A 206 2.54 3.08 -15.55
CA ALA A 206 1.18 2.96 -16.06
C ALA A 206 1.13 2.83 -17.58
N VAL A 207 1.98 3.56 -18.31
CA VAL A 207 2.10 3.42 -19.77
C VAL A 207 2.64 2.04 -20.16
N ALA A 208 3.72 1.56 -19.51
CA ALA A 208 4.29 0.26 -19.79
C ALA A 208 3.33 -0.90 -19.48
N ALA A 209 2.54 -0.77 -18.41
CA ALA A 209 1.60 -1.80 -17.96
C ALA A 209 0.51 -2.10 -19.00
N LEU A 210 0.04 -1.09 -19.74
CA LEU A 210 -0.98 -1.27 -20.78
C LEU A 210 -0.52 -2.25 -21.88
N GLY A 211 0.73 -2.15 -22.30
CA GLY A 211 1.31 -3.11 -23.26
C GLY A 211 1.66 -4.45 -22.62
N LYS A 212 2.34 -4.41 -21.45
CA LYS A 212 2.81 -5.60 -20.74
C LYS A 212 1.66 -6.56 -20.39
N HIS A 213 0.52 -6.02 -19.95
CA HIS A 213 -0.65 -6.78 -19.56
C HIS A 213 -1.70 -6.90 -20.67
N ARG A 214 -1.32 -6.65 -21.92
CA ARG A 214 -2.19 -6.82 -23.09
C ARG A 214 -3.54 -6.10 -22.97
N MET A 215 -3.53 -4.91 -22.37
CA MET A 215 -4.75 -4.16 -22.12
C MET A 215 -5.13 -3.22 -23.26
N PHE A 216 -4.16 -2.57 -23.92
CA PHE A 216 -4.44 -1.50 -24.86
C PHE A 216 -4.46 -1.98 -26.31
N GLU A 217 -5.62 -1.82 -26.98
CA GLU A 217 -5.81 -1.90 -28.43
C GLU A 217 -6.46 -0.58 -28.88
N ALA A 218 -5.84 0.09 -29.87
CA ALA A 218 -6.14 1.48 -30.18
C ALA A 218 -7.58 1.73 -30.64
N SER A 219 -8.13 0.87 -31.51
CA SER A 219 -9.48 1.05 -32.03
C SER A 219 -10.54 0.77 -30.97
N THR A 220 -10.32 -0.22 -30.13
CA THR A 220 -11.22 -0.55 -29.02
C THR A 220 -11.20 0.53 -27.93
N ALA A 221 -10.01 1.04 -27.59
CA ALA A 221 -9.89 2.14 -26.63
C ALA A 221 -10.54 3.43 -27.15
N ASP A 222 -10.37 3.76 -28.44
CA ASP A 222 -11.03 4.90 -29.08
C ASP A 222 -12.55 4.76 -29.06
N GLN A 223 -13.05 3.59 -29.43
CA GLN A 223 -14.48 3.28 -29.34
C GLN A 223 -15.01 3.37 -27.91
N LEU A 224 -14.30 2.77 -26.92
CA LEU A 224 -14.67 2.84 -25.53
C LEU A 224 -14.82 4.30 -25.06
N ILE A 225 -13.85 5.14 -25.36
CA ILE A 225 -13.87 6.55 -24.94
C ILE A 225 -15.02 7.30 -25.60
N HIS A 226 -15.20 7.20 -26.93
CA HIS A 226 -16.13 8.06 -27.66
C HIS A 226 -17.57 7.53 -27.79
N THR A 227 -17.86 6.29 -27.34
CA THR A 227 -19.23 5.78 -27.34
C THR A 227 -19.94 5.94 -26.01
N HIS A 228 -19.21 6.22 -24.93
CA HIS A 228 -19.77 6.45 -23.60
C HIS A 228 -19.72 7.93 -23.23
N GLU A 229 -20.86 8.57 -23.04
CA GLU A 229 -20.98 10.03 -22.78
C GLU A 229 -20.06 10.49 -21.63
N THR A 230 -19.95 9.70 -20.55
CA THR A 230 -19.09 10.03 -19.41
C THR A 230 -17.61 10.03 -19.81
N TYR A 231 -17.16 9.04 -20.57
CA TYR A 231 -15.78 8.99 -21.02
C TYR A 231 -15.47 10.08 -22.04
N ASP A 232 -16.34 10.29 -23.03
CA ASP A 232 -16.17 11.30 -24.06
C ASP A 232 -16.09 12.71 -23.46
N GLY A 233 -16.98 13.03 -22.51
CA GLY A 233 -16.99 14.31 -21.81
C GLY A 233 -15.71 14.54 -21.00
N LEU A 234 -15.28 13.55 -20.23
CA LEU A 234 -14.04 13.64 -19.45
C LEU A 234 -12.80 13.69 -20.35
N TRP A 235 -12.75 12.87 -21.41
CA TRP A 235 -11.66 12.88 -22.36
C TRP A 235 -11.50 14.24 -23.03
N THR A 236 -12.62 14.79 -23.55
CA THR A 236 -12.65 16.12 -24.18
C THR A 236 -12.19 17.21 -23.22
N SER A 237 -12.59 17.14 -21.93
CA SER A 237 -12.15 18.10 -20.93
C SER A 237 -10.64 18.02 -20.64
N VAL A 238 -10.06 16.82 -20.65
CA VAL A 238 -8.64 16.58 -20.29
C VAL A 238 -7.72 16.72 -21.49
N TRP A 239 -8.09 16.16 -22.63
CA TRP A 239 -7.25 15.98 -23.81
C TRP A 239 -7.73 16.75 -25.06
N GLY A 240 -8.97 17.32 -25.03
CA GLY A 240 -9.58 17.92 -26.22
C GLY A 240 -9.75 16.88 -27.34
N ASP A 241 -9.42 17.29 -28.57
CA ASP A 241 -9.51 16.44 -29.76
C ASP A 241 -8.26 15.55 -29.97
N GLN A 242 -7.44 15.35 -28.93
CA GLN A 242 -6.24 14.53 -29.07
C GLN A 242 -6.61 13.04 -29.18
N PRO A 243 -5.92 12.26 -30.06
CA PRO A 243 -6.22 10.84 -30.26
C PRO A 243 -6.03 10.02 -28.96
N VAL A 244 -6.81 8.95 -28.83
CA VAL A 244 -6.67 7.97 -27.74
C VAL A 244 -5.41 7.14 -27.99
N THR A 245 -4.44 7.23 -27.09
CA THR A 245 -3.17 6.49 -27.16
C THR A 245 -2.84 5.82 -25.84
N ALA A 246 -2.03 4.77 -25.87
CA ALA A 246 -1.55 4.11 -24.66
C ALA A 246 -0.86 5.10 -23.72
N GLU A 247 -0.09 6.04 -24.25
CA GLU A 247 0.55 7.07 -23.44
C GLU A 247 -0.48 7.92 -22.70
N ARG A 248 -1.50 8.47 -23.37
CA ARG A 248 -2.51 9.33 -22.74
C ARG A 248 -3.38 8.56 -21.74
N ILE A 249 -3.76 7.32 -22.05
CA ILE A 249 -4.47 6.44 -21.11
C ILE A 249 -3.59 6.20 -19.87
N GLY A 250 -2.32 5.83 -20.05
CA GLY A 250 -1.39 5.59 -18.94
C GLY A 250 -1.14 6.83 -18.09
N LEU A 251 -0.95 8.01 -18.72
CA LEU A 251 -0.81 9.29 -18.01
C LEU A 251 -2.07 9.64 -17.19
N THR A 252 -3.23 9.31 -17.72
CA THR A 252 -4.51 9.54 -17.04
C THR A 252 -4.67 8.62 -15.84
N ILE A 253 -4.36 7.32 -16.00
CA ILE A 253 -4.36 6.35 -14.90
C ILE A 253 -3.36 6.77 -13.82
N ALA A 254 -2.13 7.13 -14.18
CA ALA A 254 -1.10 7.61 -13.26
C ALA A 254 -1.54 8.84 -12.46
N ALA A 255 -2.29 9.75 -13.06
CA ALA A 255 -2.83 10.91 -12.36
C ALA A 255 -3.75 10.52 -11.20
N TRP A 256 -4.61 9.51 -11.38
CA TRP A 256 -5.42 8.99 -10.30
C TRP A 256 -4.58 8.22 -9.25
N GLU A 257 -3.69 7.33 -9.68
CA GLU A 257 -2.85 6.56 -8.75
C GLU A 257 -2.05 7.46 -7.81
N ARG A 258 -1.64 8.66 -8.26
CA ARG A 258 -0.96 9.66 -7.42
C ARG A 258 -1.81 10.18 -6.28
N THR A 259 -3.14 10.07 -6.36
CA THR A 259 -4.07 10.53 -5.33
C THR A 259 -4.45 9.44 -4.32
N VAL A 260 -3.95 8.21 -4.49
CA VAL A 260 -4.32 7.06 -3.66
C VAL A 260 -3.42 6.98 -2.44
N PHE A 261 -3.93 7.50 -1.31
CA PHE A 261 -3.20 7.61 -0.04
C PHE A 261 -3.89 6.87 1.09
N ALA A 262 -3.10 6.27 1.98
CA ALA A 262 -3.57 5.75 3.26
C ALA A 262 -3.63 6.87 4.32
N ASN A 263 -4.21 8.02 3.97
CA ASN A 263 -4.18 9.24 4.78
C ASN A 263 -5.21 9.29 5.92
N ARG A 264 -6.09 8.28 6.03
CA ARG A 264 -7.01 8.09 7.15
C ARG A 264 -6.53 7.06 8.18
N ALA A 265 -5.34 6.49 7.99
CA ALA A 265 -4.72 5.60 8.97
C ALA A 265 -4.57 6.28 10.34
N PRO A 266 -4.72 5.58 11.48
CA PRO A 266 -4.59 6.14 12.82
C PRO A 266 -3.30 6.94 13.03
N PHE A 267 -2.16 6.46 12.51
CA PHE A 267 -0.89 7.19 12.57
C PHE A 267 -0.95 8.54 11.83
N GLN A 268 -1.60 8.60 10.68
CA GLN A 268 -1.78 9.85 9.92
C GLN A 268 -2.68 10.84 10.65
N ARG A 269 -3.73 10.37 11.32
CA ARG A 269 -4.61 11.19 12.15
C ARG A 269 -3.87 11.71 13.38
N TRP A 270 -3.04 10.85 14.00
CA TRP A 270 -2.19 11.27 15.13
C TRP A 270 -1.17 12.35 14.71
N LEU A 271 -0.51 12.20 13.57
CA LEU A 271 0.41 13.22 13.02
C LEU A 271 -0.30 14.59 12.83
N ARG A 272 -1.60 14.60 12.56
CA ARG A 272 -2.43 15.82 12.45
C ARG A 272 -2.96 16.33 13.78
N GLY A 273 -2.52 15.78 14.91
CA GLY A 273 -2.84 16.24 16.26
C GLY A 273 -4.01 15.53 16.94
N GLU A 274 -4.56 14.46 16.36
CA GLU A 274 -5.58 13.63 17.01
C GLU A 274 -4.92 12.61 17.95
N SER A 275 -4.60 13.01 19.16
CA SER A 275 -3.83 12.18 20.13
C SER A 275 -4.50 10.85 20.46
N THR A 276 -5.82 10.74 20.36
CA THR A 276 -6.58 9.51 20.63
C THR A 276 -6.70 8.58 19.41
N ALA A 277 -6.17 8.95 18.25
CA ALA A 277 -6.28 8.14 17.04
C ALA A 277 -5.51 6.81 17.15
N MET A 278 -4.43 6.78 17.90
CA MET A 278 -3.67 5.56 18.20
C MET A 278 -3.92 5.11 19.64
N SER A 279 -4.04 3.81 19.85
CA SER A 279 -4.04 3.17 21.18
C SER A 279 -2.67 3.30 21.86
N LEU A 280 -2.61 3.07 23.17
CA LEU A 280 -1.33 3.06 23.90
C LEU A 280 -0.37 1.99 23.37
N GLN A 281 -0.88 0.85 22.93
CA GLN A 281 -0.07 -0.21 22.34
C GLN A 281 0.56 0.22 21.01
N GLU A 282 -0.23 0.82 20.13
CA GLU A 282 0.24 1.35 18.84
C GLU A 282 1.29 2.46 19.03
N LYS A 283 1.11 3.34 20.01
CA LYS A 283 2.10 4.38 20.34
C LYS A 283 3.41 3.75 20.83
N ARG A 284 3.37 2.74 21.70
CA ARG A 284 4.59 2.00 22.09
C ARG A 284 5.26 1.32 20.90
N GLY A 285 4.45 0.72 20.00
CA GLY A 285 4.97 0.16 18.75
C GLY A 285 5.63 1.17 17.85
N ALA A 286 5.05 2.37 17.74
CA ALA A 286 5.66 3.51 17.05
C ALA A 286 6.99 3.93 17.70
N LEU A 287 7.07 3.97 19.03
CA LEU A 287 8.34 4.21 19.73
C LEU A 287 9.41 3.18 19.34
N VAL A 288 9.05 1.89 19.28
CA VAL A 288 9.99 0.86 18.80
C VAL A 288 10.40 1.11 17.35
N PHE A 289 9.44 1.42 16.48
CA PHE A 289 9.72 1.65 15.06
C PHE A 289 10.65 2.84 14.81
N PHE A 290 10.46 3.94 15.53
CA PHE A 290 11.26 5.16 15.39
C PHE A 290 12.54 5.17 16.24
N ASP A 291 12.74 4.19 17.14
CA ASP A 291 13.97 4.06 17.93
C ASP A 291 15.16 3.78 16.98
N PRO A 292 16.25 4.57 17.04
CA PRO A 292 17.45 4.32 16.25
C PRO A 292 18.04 2.91 16.43
N GLN A 293 17.82 2.26 17.57
CA GLN A 293 18.30 0.90 17.84
C GLN A 293 17.56 -0.17 17.02
N SER A 294 16.28 0.07 16.68
CA SER A 294 15.51 -0.82 15.82
C SER A 294 15.90 -0.70 14.34
N ARG A 295 16.49 0.40 13.95
CA ARG A 295 16.94 0.72 12.58
C ARG A 295 15.87 0.68 11.51
N CYS A 296 14.58 0.57 11.87
CA CYS A 296 13.47 0.52 10.90
C CYS A 296 13.46 1.78 10.00
N THR A 297 13.71 2.95 10.60
CA THR A 297 13.70 4.25 9.90
C THR A 297 14.93 4.52 9.04
N GLU A 298 15.96 3.68 9.06
CA GLU A 298 17.06 3.75 8.10
C GLU A 298 16.59 3.41 6.68
N CYS A 299 15.58 2.53 6.59
CA CYS A 299 15.00 2.09 5.33
C CYS A 299 13.59 2.67 5.11
N HIS A 300 12.75 2.69 6.15
CA HIS A 300 11.34 3.08 6.09
C HIS A 300 11.14 4.51 6.60
N THR A 301 11.23 5.49 5.72
CA THR A 301 11.16 6.92 6.05
C THR A 301 10.27 7.69 5.07
N GLY A 302 9.99 8.96 5.41
CA GLY A 302 9.12 9.84 4.63
C GLY A 302 7.64 9.45 4.71
N PRO A 303 6.75 10.15 3.98
CA PRO A 303 5.30 9.98 4.12
C PRO A 303 4.81 8.57 3.78
N SER A 304 5.46 7.90 2.82
CA SER A 304 5.12 6.51 2.43
C SER A 304 5.85 5.44 3.25
N LEU A 305 6.66 5.81 4.25
CA LEU A 305 7.54 4.89 4.97
C LEU A 305 8.34 3.99 4.01
N SER A 306 8.92 4.60 2.97
CA SER A 306 9.65 3.93 1.90
C SER A 306 10.74 4.84 1.35
N SER A 307 11.99 4.44 1.44
CA SER A 307 13.09 5.13 0.78
C SER A 307 13.26 4.66 -0.67
N MET A 308 14.09 5.38 -1.45
CA MET A 308 14.51 4.95 -2.80
C MET A 308 15.76 4.07 -2.75
N ALA A 309 16.13 3.53 -1.59
CA ALA A 309 17.26 2.63 -1.42
C ALA A 309 16.91 1.19 -1.82
N PHE A 310 17.95 0.43 -2.13
CA PHE A 310 17.86 -0.97 -2.54
C PHE A 310 18.71 -1.82 -1.60
N TYR A 311 18.14 -2.91 -1.09
CA TYR A 311 18.77 -3.78 -0.12
C TYR A 311 18.62 -5.25 -0.47
N ALA A 312 19.65 -6.05 -0.16
CA ALA A 312 19.66 -7.49 -0.27
C ALA A 312 19.50 -8.11 1.13
N LEU A 313 18.31 -8.59 1.42
CA LEU A 313 17.97 -9.20 2.71
C LEU A 313 17.95 -10.73 2.65
N GLY A 314 18.00 -11.33 1.46
CA GLY A 314 17.90 -12.78 1.28
C GLY A 314 16.51 -13.34 1.54
N MET A 315 15.44 -12.55 1.33
CA MET A 315 14.06 -13.04 1.34
C MET A 315 13.84 -14.01 0.17
N PRO A 316 13.00 -15.04 0.34
CA PRO A 316 12.77 -16.02 -0.73
C PRO A 316 12.02 -15.44 -1.93
N ASP A 317 12.36 -15.90 -3.11
CA ASP A 317 11.61 -15.68 -4.35
C ASP A 317 10.26 -16.42 -4.35
N MET A 318 9.40 -16.06 -5.29
CA MET A 318 8.10 -16.69 -5.46
C MET A 318 8.23 -18.18 -5.84
N ALA A 319 7.49 -19.01 -5.13
CA ALA A 319 7.53 -20.46 -5.36
C ALA A 319 7.23 -20.83 -6.83
N GLY A 320 8.13 -21.59 -7.44
CA GLY A 320 8.01 -22.03 -8.83
C GLY A 320 8.36 -20.96 -9.88
N ALA A 321 8.80 -19.75 -9.46
CA ALA A 321 9.40 -18.79 -10.36
C ALA A 321 10.92 -19.02 -10.47
N PRO A 322 11.56 -18.60 -11.57
CA PRO A 322 13.01 -18.52 -11.65
C PRO A 322 13.56 -17.57 -10.58
N PRO A 323 14.81 -17.76 -10.11
CA PRO A 323 15.45 -16.80 -9.22
C PRO A 323 15.44 -15.38 -9.81
N ASP A 324 14.96 -14.42 -9.03
CA ASP A 324 14.88 -13.03 -9.48
C ASP A 324 16.20 -12.31 -9.23
N PRO A 325 16.79 -11.64 -10.24
CA PRO A 325 18.05 -10.93 -10.08
C PRO A 325 17.92 -9.60 -9.34
N GLY A 326 16.69 -9.19 -8.93
CA GLY A 326 16.42 -7.91 -8.32
C GLY A 326 16.79 -6.74 -9.25
N ARG A 327 17.31 -5.67 -8.68
CA ARG A 327 17.79 -4.50 -9.43
C ARG A 327 18.90 -4.84 -10.45
N GLY A 328 19.72 -5.86 -10.15
CA GLY A 328 20.76 -6.33 -11.08
C GLY A 328 20.24 -6.78 -12.43
N GLY A 329 18.96 -7.19 -12.52
CA GLY A 329 18.29 -7.50 -13.79
C GLY A 329 18.16 -6.30 -14.71
N LEU A 330 17.94 -5.09 -14.15
CA LEU A 330 17.90 -3.84 -14.88
C LEU A 330 19.30 -3.31 -15.17
N THR A 331 20.13 -3.17 -14.14
CA THR A 331 21.42 -2.45 -14.23
C THR A 331 22.52 -3.27 -14.88
N GLY A 332 22.42 -4.60 -14.85
CA GLY A 332 23.48 -5.52 -15.25
C GLY A 332 24.72 -5.48 -14.34
N ARG A 333 24.64 -4.74 -13.23
CA ARG A 333 25.74 -4.63 -12.26
C ARG A 333 25.66 -5.75 -11.24
N GLU A 334 26.80 -6.35 -10.93
CA GLU A 334 26.86 -7.46 -9.97
C GLU A 334 26.52 -6.99 -8.54
N GLU A 335 26.89 -5.77 -8.16
CA GLU A 335 26.59 -5.19 -6.86
C GLU A 335 25.09 -4.95 -6.63
N ASP A 336 24.30 -4.80 -7.69
CA ASP A 336 22.86 -4.58 -7.63
C ASP A 336 22.04 -5.88 -7.59
N ARG A 337 22.69 -7.04 -7.83
CA ARG A 337 21.98 -8.32 -7.83
C ARG A 337 21.39 -8.63 -6.47
N PHE A 338 20.15 -9.16 -6.50
CA PHE A 338 19.38 -9.55 -5.32
C PHE A 338 19.00 -8.38 -4.39
N THR A 339 19.20 -7.14 -4.86
CA THR A 339 18.72 -5.97 -4.12
C THR A 339 17.34 -5.57 -4.60
N TYR A 340 16.47 -5.18 -3.65
CA TYR A 340 15.11 -4.79 -3.90
C TYR A 340 14.82 -3.43 -3.25
N LYS A 341 14.01 -2.62 -3.94
CA LYS A 341 13.60 -1.31 -3.44
C LYS A 341 12.77 -1.46 -2.18
N VAL A 342 13.02 -0.60 -1.19
CA VAL A 342 12.24 -0.55 0.05
C VAL A 342 10.75 -0.30 -0.26
N PRO A 343 9.84 -1.21 0.16
CA PRO A 343 8.40 -1.02 -0.04
C PRO A 343 7.80 -0.08 1.01
N GLN A 344 6.61 0.45 0.74
CA GLN A 344 5.78 1.16 1.71
C GLN A 344 5.22 0.20 2.78
N LEU A 345 4.74 0.74 3.93
CA LEU A 345 4.29 -0.07 5.07
C LEU A 345 2.81 0.09 5.44
N TYR A 346 2.03 0.88 4.69
CA TYR A 346 0.61 1.07 4.99
C TYR A 346 -0.23 -0.10 4.49
N ASN A 347 -1.30 -0.42 5.21
CA ASN A 347 -2.29 -1.46 4.89
C ASN A 347 -1.69 -2.86 4.67
N LEU A 348 -0.64 -3.21 5.40
CA LEU A 348 -0.04 -4.54 5.34
C LEU A 348 -0.99 -5.64 5.84
N SER A 349 -1.91 -5.32 6.76
CA SER A 349 -2.92 -6.25 7.27
C SER A 349 -3.98 -6.62 6.24
N ASP A 350 -4.17 -5.81 5.19
CA ASP A 350 -5.05 -6.14 4.06
C ASP A 350 -4.38 -7.10 3.07
N ALA A 351 -3.05 -7.12 3.05
CA ALA A 351 -2.28 -8.01 2.19
C ALA A 351 -2.25 -9.45 2.73
N SER A 352 -2.69 -10.41 1.93
CA SER A 352 -2.65 -11.84 2.31
C SER A 352 -1.23 -12.45 2.25
N PHE A 353 -0.29 -11.74 1.64
CA PHE A 353 1.07 -12.20 1.38
C PHE A 353 2.05 -11.03 1.46
N LEU A 354 3.24 -11.26 2.01
CA LEU A 354 4.28 -10.26 2.18
C LEU A 354 5.62 -10.73 1.59
N GLY A 355 6.55 -9.78 1.38
CA GLY A 355 7.81 -10.00 0.68
C GLY A 355 7.63 -10.03 -0.85
N HIS A 356 8.72 -9.81 -1.61
CA HIS A 356 8.68 -9.75 -3.08
C HIS A 356 8.24 -11.09 -3.72
N GLY A 357 8.51 -12.21 -3.04
CA GLY A 357 8.13 -13.56 -3.46
C GLY A 357 6.82 -14.07 -2.88
N SER A 358 6.02 -13.24 -2.18
CA SER A 358 4.75 -13.69 -1.54
C SER A 358 4.94 -14.85 -0.54
N THR A 359 6.05 -14.88 0.19
CA THR A 359 6.46 -16.03 1.01
C THR A 359 6.10 -15.91 2.48
N PHE A 360 5.89 -14.71 2.97
CA PHE A 360 5.44 -14.46 4.33
C PHE A 360 3.91 -14.34 4.39
N ARG A 361 3.30 -14.80 5.49
CA ARG A 361 1.84 -14.89 5.67
C ARG A 361 1.29 -13.91 6.69
N SER A 362 2.15 -13.34 7.49
CA SER A 362 1.77 -12.38 8.53
C SER A 362 2.85 -11.31 8.69
N ILE A 363 2.47 -10.18 9.27
CA ILE A 363 3.42 -9.14 9.67
C ILE A 363 4.38 -9.70 10.72
N ARG A 364 3.91 -10.59 11.60
CA ARG A 364 4.77 -11.29 12.55
C ARG A 364 5.90 -12.04 11.87
N ASP A 365 5.62 -12.83 10.84
CA ASP A 365 6.66 -13.56 10.12
C ASP A 365 7.77 -12.64 9.60
N VAL A 366 7.37 -11.45 9.11
CA VAL A 366 8.31 -10.43 8.62
C VAL A 366 9.08 -9.80 9.77
N VAL A 367 8.42 -9.44 10.88
CA VAL A 367 9.10 -8.86 12.07
C VAL A 367 10.08 -9.87 12.63
N ASP A 368 9.69 -11.14 12.81
CA ASP A 368 10.57 -12.21 13.28
C ASP A 368 11.76 -12.44 12.36
N TYR A 369 11.56 -12.31 11.02
CA TYR A 369 12.63 -12.36 10.05
C TYR A 369 13.67 -11.25 10.25
N TYR A 370 13.22 -10.01 10.51
CA TYR A 370 14.11 -8.88 10.82
C TYR A 370 14.77 -9.01 12.19
N VAL A 371 14.04 -9.47 13.21
CA VAL A 371 14.59 -9.68 14.57
C VAL A 371 15.72 -10.70 14.55
N ASN A 372 15.53 -11.82 13.85
CA ASN A 372 16.53 -12.87 13.74
C ASN A 372 17.65 -12.55 12.73
N ALA A 373 17.36 -11.78 11.71
CA ALA A 373 18.25 -11.39 10.62
C ALA A 373 19.03 -12.56 9.98
N VAL A 374 18.35 -13.67 9.73
CA VAL A 374 18.90 -14.85 9.06
C VAL A 374 18.37 -14.91 7.64
N PRO A 375 19.23 -14.70 6.61
CA PRO A 375 18.80 -14.83 5.22
C PRO A 375 18.18 -16.20 4.93
N ALA A 376 16.99 -16.22 4.33
CA ALA A 376 16.29 -17.47 3.99
C ALA A 376 16.82 -18.13 2.71
N VAL A 377 17.51 -17.34 1.85
CA VAL A 377 18.21 -17.85 0.66
C VAL A 377 19.70 -17.56 0.75
N ASN A 378 20.49 -18.46 0.19
CA ASN A 378 21.95 -18.30 0.17
C ASN A 378 22.33 -17.24 -0.89
N LEU A 379 22.73 -16.08 -0.43
CA LEU A 379 23.31 -15.03 -1.26
C LEU A 379 24.85 -15.24 -1.36
N PRO A 380 25.50 -14.74 -2.43
CA PRO A 380 26.94 -14.70 -2.50
C PRO A 380 27.55 -14.01 -1.29
N PRO A 381 28.76 -14.38 -0.85
CA PRO A 381 29.43 -13.74 0.30
C PRO A 381 29.51 -12.22 0.14
N GLY A 382 29.17 -11.49 1.22
CA GLY A 382 29.21 -10.02 1.25
C GLY A 382 28.05 -9.34 0.49
N ARG A 383 27.00 -10.09 0.12
CA ARG A 383 25.81 -9.52 -0.55
C ARG A 383 24.71 -9.11 0.41
N VAL A 384 24.62 -9.74 1.56
CA VAL A 384 23.63 -9.33 2.57
C VAL A 384 23.97 -7.92 3.04
N THR A 385 22.97 -7.06 3.03
CA THR A 385 23.08 -5.67 3.44
C THR A 385 23.52 -5.54 4.90
N ASP A 386 24.46 -4.63 5.20
CA ASP A 386 24.99 -4.41 6.55
C ASP A 386 23.93 -4.01 7.58
N GLN A 387 22.83 -3.38 7.15
CA GLN A 387 21.70 -3.02 7.99
C GLN A 387 20.90 -4.25 8.46
N PHE A 388 21.01 -5.40 7.79
CA PHE A 388 20.29 -6.61 8.16
C PHE A 388 21.05 -7.37 9.24
N GLN A 389 20.87 -6.92 10.48
CA GLN A 389 21.52 -7.45 11.68
C GLN A 389 20.47 -7.78 12.74
N PRO A 390 20.66 -8.79 13.58
CA PRO A 390 19.73 -9.15 14.65
C PRO A 390 19.36 -7.95 15.51
N LEU A 391 18.08 -7.87 15.89
CA LEU A 391 17.54 -6.85 16.79
C LEU A 391 17.33 -7.43 18.18
N VAL A 392 17.61 -6.63 19.21
CA VAL A 392 17.36 -7.01 20.60
C VAL A 392 16.08 -6.32 21.05
N LEU A 393 14.96 -7.02 20.90
CA LEU A 393 13.63 -6.57 21.32
C LEU A 393 13.04 -7.60 22.31
N SER A 394 12.33 -7.12 23.33
CA SER A 394 11.52 -7.99 24.18
C SER A 394 10.26 -8.46 23.45
N ASP A 395 9.64 -9.55 23.91
CA ASP A 395 8.39 -10.05 23.34
C ASP A 395 7.30 -8.95 23.31
N GLN A 396 7.23 -8.12 24.37
CA GLN A 396 6.26 -7.01 24.42
C GLN A 396 6.56 -5.96 23.38
N GLN A 397 7.81 -5.62 23.11
CA GLN A 397 8.18 -4.66 22.05
C GLN A 397 7.86 -5.21 20.67
N ILE A 398 8.01 -6.50 20.46
CA ILE A 398 7.62 -7.17 19.20
C ILE A 398 6.10 -7.07 19.01
N GLU A 399 5.29 -7.39 20.04
CA GLU A 399 3.84 -7.27 20.00
C GLU A 399 3.36 -5.82 19.76
N ASP A 400 3.99 -4.86 20.42
CA ASP A 400 3.68 -3.45 20.27
C ASP A 400 4.03 -2.96 18.85
N LEU A 401 5.20 -3.36 18.30
CA LEU A 401 5.62 -3.07 16.93
C LEU A 401 4.64 -3.65 15.89
N ILE A 402 4.20 -4.89 16.09
CA ILE A 402 3.21 -5.53 15.23
C ILE A 402 1.91 -4.74 15.26
N ALA A 403 1.42 -4.32 16.43
CA ALA A 403 0.21 -3.52 16.55
C ALA A 403 0.33 -2.18 15.77
N PHE A 404 1.50 -1.53 15.83
CA PHE A 404 1.75 -0.32 15.02
C PHE A 404 1.66 -0.61 13.52
N LEU A 405 2.29 -1.67 13.05
CA LEU A 405 2.32 -2.03 11.62
C LEU A 405 0.95 -2.54 11.11
N GLU A 406 0.19 -3.27 11.95
CA GLU A 406 -1.09 -3.88 11.56
C GLU A 406 -2.25 -2.90 11.60
N THR A 407 -2.29 -2.05 12.63
CA THR A 407 -3.48 -1.23 12.92
C THR A 407 -3.21 0.27 12.80
N ALA A 408 -2.11 0.79 13.35
CA ALA A 408 -1.84 2.22 13.25
C ALA A 408 -1.52 2.69 11.83
N LEU A 409 -0.97 1.82 10.99
CA LEU A 409 -0.70 2.08 9.57
C LEU A 409 -1.81 1.59 8.63
N ASN A 410 -2.93 1.08 9.15
CA ASN A 410 -4.05 0.63 8.34
C ASN A 410 -5.08 1.74 8.16
N ASP A 411 -5.33 2.14 6.91
CA ASP A 411 -6.43 3.02 6.54
C ASP A 411 -7.68 2.15 6.30
N PRO A 412 -8.73 2.26 7.13
CA PRO A 412 -9.89 1.38 7.06
C PRO A 412 -10.89 1.74 5.95
N ASP A 413 -10.61 2.80 5.18
CA ASP A 413 -11.57 3.37 4.21
C ASP A 413 -10.97 3.48 2.80
N LEU A 414 -10.29 2.42 2.35
CA LEU A 414 -9.73 2.40 0.99
C LEU A 414 -10.79 2.26 -0.10
N ASP A 415 -11.99 1.81 0.23
CA ASP A 415 -13.11 1.67 -0.72
C ASP A 415 -13.54 3.01 -1.34
N ARG A 416 -13.23 4.15 -0.69
CA ARG A 416 -13.47 5.50 -1.24
C ARG A 416 -12.77 5.74 -2.59
N TYR A 417 -11.74 4.97 -2.88
CA TYR A 417 -10.98 5.06 -4.14
C TYR A 417 -11.59 4.22 -5.26
N GLN A 418 -12.52 3.32 -4.97
CA GLN A 418 -13.23 2.56 -6.00
C GLN A 418 -14.38 3.39 -6.57
N PRO A 419 -14.69 3.31 -7.88
CA PRO A 419 -15.94 3.82 -8.41
C PRO A 419 -17.08 2.84 -8.07
N GLU A 420 -18.30 3.32 -7.98
CA GLU A 420 -19.48 2.45 -7.81
C GLU A 420 -19.73 1.58 -9.05
N SER A 421 -19.41 2.10 -10.23
CA SER A 421 -19.52 1.41 -11.52
C SER A 421 -18.59 2.08 -12.55
N VAL A 422 -18.37 1.40 -13.66
CA VAL A 422 -17.69 1.96 -14.83
C VAL A 422 -18.67 2.13 -16.00
N PRO A 423 -18.43 3.11 -16.90
CA PRO A 423 -19.34 3.43 -18.00
C PRO A 423 -19.66 2.28 -18.95
N SER A 424 -18.75 1.32 -19.15
CA SER A 424 -19.04 0.11 -19.95
C SER A 424 -20.08 -0.83 -19.32
N GLY A 425 -20.38 -0.68 -18.02
CA GLY A 425 -21.20 -1.61 -17.25
C GLY A 425 -20.49 -2.92 -16.90
N GLY A 426 -19.17 -3.00 -17.10
CA GLY A 426 -18.35 -4.12 -16.68
C GLY A 426 -18.35 -4.30 -15.16
N CYS A 427 -18.26 -5.54 -14.70
CA CYS A 427 -18.11 -5.86 -13.28
C CYS A 427 -16.71 -5.52 -12.81
N ILE A 428 -16.60 -4.84 -11.70
CA ILE A 428 -15.32 -4.44 -11.10
C ILE A 428 -15.10 -5.20 -9.78
N PRO A 429 -13.88 -5.58 -9.47
CA PRO A 429 -12.62 -5.33 -10.19
C PRO A 429 -12.30 -6.38 -11.30
N ALA A 430 -13.13 -7.39 -11.52
CA ALA A 430 -12.94 -8.41 -12.54
C ALA A 430 -14.28 -8.80 -13.19
N ASN A 431 -14.30 -9.08 -14.49
CA ASN A 431 -15.52 -9.21 -15.29
C ASN A 431 -15.65 -10.56 -16.02
N ASP A 432 -14.81 -11.55 -15.72
CA ASP A 432 -15.02 -12.91 -16.22
C ASP A 432 -16.27 -13.55 -15.57
N PRO A 433 -16.91 -14.54 -16.22
CA PRO A 433 -18.20 -15.08 -15.75
C PRO A 433 -18.17 -15.64 -14.31
N ALA A 434 -17.04 -16.15 -13.83
CA ALA A 434 -16.93 -16.63 -12.45
C ALA A 434 -16.80 -15.46 -11.48
N SER A 435 -15.97 -14.45 -11.80
CA SER A 435 -15.85 -13.25 -11.01
C SER A 435 -17.17 -12.48 -10.89
N ARG A 436 -17.94 -12.36 -11.98
CA ARG A 436 -19.27 -11.71 -11.95
C ARG A 436 -20.21 -12.37 -10.94
N ARG A 437 -20.25 -13.71 -10.90
CA ARG A 437 -21.05 -14.45 -9.89
C ARG A 437 -20.55 -14.19 -8.47
N ASP A 438 -19.24 -14.23 -8.24
CA ASP A 438 -18.64 -14.00 -6.93
C ASP A 438 -18.94 -12.56 -6.42
N LEU A 439 -18.94 -11.59 -7.33
CA LEU A 439 -19.14 -10.16 -7.05
C LEU A 439 -20.62 -9.74 -7.07
N GLY A 440 -21.54 -10.63 -7.48
CA GLY A 440 -22.98 -10.31 -7.54
C GLY A 440 -23.36 -9.32 -8.65
N CYS A 441 -22.65 -9.35 -9.78
CA CYS A 441 -22.92 -8.50 -10.94
C CYS A 441 -23.90 -9.13 -11.95
N ASP A 442 -24.39 -10.33 -11.71
CA ASP A 442 -25.32 -11.05 -12.59
C ASP A 442 -26.79 -10.88 -12.14
#